data_6ec669f0291c84aa09c990e3282fca53
#
_entry.id   6ec669f0291c84aa09c990e3282fca53
#
_cell.length_a   1.000
_cell.length_b   1.000
_cell.length_c   1.000
_cell.angle_alpha   90.00
_cell.angle_beta   90.00
_cell.angle_gamma   90.00
#
_symmetry.space_group_name_H-M   'P 1'
#
loop_
_entity.id
_entity.type
_entity.pdbx_description
1 polymer ?
#
loop_
_entity_poly.entity_id
_entity_poly.type
_entity_poly.pdbx_seq_one_letter_code
_entity_poly.pdbx_strand_id
1 'polypeptide(L)'
;MRRMVLDRLAEVGLPDNVYEKRPNQLSGGMRKRVGLARALMLEPDLVLYDEPTTGLDPIMSDVINELMMRTRAKRSVTSVIVTHDMHTARKVADRVVMLYPLSRVRPGESQILFDGPPDQLDQSSDRRVRQFVDGQAGDRLMEMRRAREAGDLETPNLLDHMQD
;
A
#
# COMPACT_ATOMS: atom_id res chain seq x y z
N MET A 1 9.87 -17.97 -24.07
CA MET A 1 9.75 -16.65 -23.42
C MET A 1 8.41 -15.98 -23.68
N ARG A 2 7.98 -15.72 -24.94
CA ARG A 2 6.69 -15.07 -25.23
C ARG A 2 5.49 -15.74 -24.53
N ARG A 3 5.37 -17.05 -24.61
CA ARG A 3 4.28 -17.81 -23.97
C ARG A 3 4.24 -17.60 -22.46
N MET A 4 5.38 -17.68 -21.78
CA MET A 4 5.46 -17.40 -20.34
C MET A 4 4.93 -16.00 -19.97
N VAL A 5 5.27 -14.97 -20.77
CA VAL A 5 4.78 -13.61 -20.52
C VAL A 5 3.27 -13.54 -20.70
N LEU A 6 2.73 -14.14 -21.77
CA LEU A 6 1.28 -14.17 -22.01
C LEU A 6 0.54 -14.91 -20.88
N ASP A 7 1.08 -16.06 -20.42
CA ASP A 7 0.50 -16.80 -19.30
C ASP A 7 0.47 -15.93 -18.01
N ARG A 8 1.54 -15.16 -17.74
CA ARG A 8 1.56 -14.25 -16.59
C ARG A 8 0.60 -13.06 -16.74
N LEU A 9 0.47 -12.50 -17.95
CA LEU A 9 -0.52 -11.46 -18.22
C LEU A 9 -1.95 -11.97 -18.02
N ALA A 10 -2.24 -13.19 -18.46
CA ALA A 10 -3.53 -13.84 -18.25
C ALA A 10 -3.82 -14.07 -16.76
N GLU A 11 -2.83 -14.48 -15.95
CA GLU A 11 -2.96 -14.66 -14.49
C GLU A 11 -3.41 -13.39 -13.78
N VAL A 12 -2.98 -12.23 -14.26
CA VAL A 12 -3.39 -10.91 -13.72
C VAL A 12 -4.58 -10.29 -14.45
N GLY A 13 -5.27 -11.07 -15.28
CA GLY A 13 -6.48 -10.65 -16.00
C GLY A 13 -6.21 -9.60 -17.08
N LEU A 14 -5.05 -9.65 -17.73
CA LEU A 14 -4.72 -8.78 -18.85
C LEU A 14 -4.80 -9.56 -20.17
N PRO A 15 -5.35 -8.96 -21.24
CA PRO A 15 -5.42 -9.60 -22.54
C PRO A 15 -4.07 -9.64 -23.25
N ASP A 16 -3.89 -10.58 -24.17
CA ASP A 16 -2.64 -10.84 -24.89
C ASP A 16 -2.09 -9.62 -25.62
N ASN A 17 -2.96 -8.74 -26.12
CA ASN A 17 -2.54 -7.53 -26.83
C ASN A 17 -1.76 -6.52 -25.96
N VAL A 18 -1.77 -6.72 -24.64
CA VAL A 18 -0.95 -5.91 -23.71
C VAL A 18 0.54 -6.18 -23.92
N TYR A 19 0.90 -7.36 -24.41
CA TYR A 19 2.29 -7.71 -24.71
C TYR A 19 2.95 -6.73 -25.70
N GLU A 20 2.18 -6.20 -26.65
CA GLU A 20 2.66 -5.28 -27.69
C GLU A 20 2.61 -3.80 -27.24
N LYS A 21 2.01 -3.49 -26.07
CA LYS A 21 1.80 -2.11 -25.62
C LYS A 21 3.01 -1.56 -24.87
N ARG A 22 3.25 -0.27 -25.08
CA ARG A 22 4.20 0.51 -24.28
C ARG A 22 3.54 0.97 -22.96
N PRO A 23 4.33 1.24 -21.90
CA PRO A 23 3.79 1.65 -20.60
C PRO A 23 2.86 2.86 -20.64
N ASN A 24 3.11 3.84 -21.52
CA ASN A 24 2.28 5.03 -21.70
C ASN A 24 0.92 4.75 -22.38
N GLN A 25 0.74 3.57 -22.95
CA GLN A 25 -0.52 3.12 -23.55
C GLN A 25 -1.38 2.28 -22.57
N LEU A 26 -0.93 2.14 -21.32
CA LEU A 26 -1.60 1.38 -20.28
C LEU A 26 -2.28 2.32 -19.28
N SER A 27 -3.50 1.95 -18.84
CA SER A 27 -4.14 2.64 -17.71
C SER A 27 -3.37 2.39 -16.41
N GLY A 28 -3.67 3.17 -15.35
CA GLY A 28 -3.06 3.00 -14.03
C GLY A 28 -3.20 1.57 -13.50
N GLY A 29 -4.42 1.03 -13.53
CA GLY A 29 -4.68 -0.36 -13.11
C GLY A 29 -4.00 -1.40 -13.99
N MET A 30 -3.89 -1.18 -15.31
CA MET A 30 -3.15 -2.07 -16.19
C MET A 30 -1.64 -2.06 -15.86
N ARG A 31 -1.05 -0.88 -15.61
CA ARG A 31 0.36 -0.77 -15.21
C ARG A 31 0.65 -1.53 -13.91
N LYS A 32 -0.22 -1.39 -12.90
CA LYS A 32 -0.12 -2.12 -11.62
C LYS A 32 -0.16 -3.63 -11.85
N ARG A 33 -1.09 -4.13 -12.68
CA ARG A 33 -1.20 -5.56 -13.01
C ARG A 33 0.00 -6.08 -13.81
N VAL A 34 0.53 -5.30 -14.75
CA VAL A 34 1.79 -5.63 -15.44
C VAL A 34 2.95 -5.68 -14.45
N GLY A 35 3.01 -4.74 -13.49
CA GLY A 35 4.00 -4.74 -12.41
C GLY A 35 3.95 -6.02 -11.58
N LEU A 36 2.75 -6.45 -11.20
CA LEU A 36 2.53 -7.72 -10.49
C LEU A 36 2.97 -8.92 -11.35
N ALA A 37 2.52 -9.01 -12.60
CA ALA A 37 2.94 -10.07 -13.53
C ALA A 37 4.46 -10.15 -13.66
N ARG A 38 5.13 -9.00 -13.76
CA ARG A 38 6.59 -8.91 -13.82
C ARG A 38 7.26 -9.43 -12.56
N ALA A 39 6.78 -9.04 -11.37
CA ALA A 39 7.32 -9.50 -10.10
C ALA A 39 7.23 -11.04 -9.96
N LEU A 40 6.19 -11.64 -10.52
CA LEU A 40 5.93 -13.07 -10.44
C LEU A 40 6.62 -13.92 -11.54
N MET A 41 7.31 -13.27 -12.49
CA MET A 41 7.96 -13.99 -13.61
C MET A 41 8.98 -15.02 -13.18
N LEU A 42 9.75 -14.71 -12.15
CA LEU A 42 10.84 -15.57 -11.62
C LEU A 42 10.38 -16.51 -10.50
N GLU A 43 9.06 -16.62 -10.28
CA GLU A 43 8.48 -17.47 -9.23
C GLU A 43 9.12 -17.26 -7.85
N PRO A 44 9.11 -16.02 -7.33
CA PRO A 44 9.78 -15.68 -6.08
C PRO A 44 9.08 -16.32 -4.87
N ASP A 45 9.84 -16.61 -3.83
CA ASP A 45 9.31 -17.04 -2.52
C ASP A 45 8.80 -15.86 -1.69
N LEU A 46 9.31 -14.65 -1.97
CA LEU A 46 8.95 -13.40 -1.30
C LEU A 46 8.64 -12.31 -2.30
N VAL A 47 7.49 -11.65 -2.14
CA VAL A 47 7.10 -10.46 -2.91
C VAL A 47 6.92 -9.27 -1.98
N LEU A 48 7.53 -8.15 -2.35
CA LEU A 48 7.38 -6.87 -1.66
C LEU A 48 6.44 -5.98 -2.48
N TYR A 49 5.38 -5.50 -1.84
CA TYR A 49 4.43 -4.57 -2.43
C TYR A 49 4.57 -3.21 -1.75
N ASP A 50 4.75 -2.17 -2.54
CA ASP A 50 4.78 -0.79 -2.06
C ASP A 50 3.59 -0.04 -2.65
N GLU A 51 2.64 0.31 -1.79
CA GLU A 51 1.40 1.02 -2.13
C GLU A 51 0.69 0.44 -3.38
N PRO A 52 0.33 -0.87 -3.39
CA PRO A 52 -0.14 -1.53 -4.60
C PRO A 52 -1.47 -0.97 -5.14
N THR A 53 -2.31 -0.38 -4.28
CA THR A 53 -3.65 0.15 -4.62
C THR A 53 -3.70 1.66 -4.79
N THR A 54 -2.64 2.38 -4.45
CA THR A 54 -2.60 3.86 -4.52
C THR A 54 -2.88 4.37 -5.94
N GLY A 55 -3.76 5.37 -6.04
CA GLY A 55 -4.17 6.00 -7.31
C GLY A 55 -5.13 5.16 -8.16
N LEU A 56 -5.73 4.13 -7.58
CA LEU A 56 -6.80 3.35 -8.19
C LEU A 56 -8.15 3.70 -7.54
N ASP A 57 -9.22 3.53 -8.31
CA ASP A 57 -10.57 3.55 -7.75
C ASP A 57 -10.82 2.31 -6.86
N PRO A 58 -11.86 2.33 -6.00
CA PRO A 58 -12.11 1.24 -5.04
C PRO A 58 -12.30 -0.13 -5.70
N ILE A 59 -12.93 -0.19 -6.89
CA ILE A 59 -13.17 -1.45 -7.60
C ILE A 59 -11.84 -2.02 -8.10
N MET A 60 -11.01 -1.17 -8.70
CA MET A 60 -9.69 -1.60 -9.19
C MET A 60 -8.73 -1.93 -8.06
N SER A 61 -8.81 -1.24 -6.92
CA SER A 61 -8.07 -1.59 -5.71
C SER A 61 -8.45 -3.00 -5.23
N ASP A 62 -9.73 -3.31 -5.23
CA ASP A 62 -10.22 -4.64 -4.87
C ASP A 62 -9.76 -5.74 -5.83
N VAL A 63 -9.72 -5.44 -7.14
CA VAL A 63 -9.14 -6.36 -8.15
C VAL A 63 -7.67 -6.66 -7.84
N ILE A 64 -6.87 -5.66 -7.47
CA ILE A 64 -5.46 -5.88 -7.09
C ILE A 64 -5.37 -6.75 -5.82
N ASN A 65 -6.20 -6.48 -4.81
CA ASN A 65 -6.23 -7.28 -3.59
C ASN A 65 -6.55 -8.74 -3.87
N GLU A 66 -7.56 -9.02 -4.71
CA GLU A 66 -7.91 -10.37 -5.15
C GLU A 66 -6.74 -11.06 -5.87
N LEU A 67 -6.03 -10.34 -6.75
CA LEU A 67 -4.88 -10.90 -7.47
C LEU A 67 -3.73 -11.25 -6.50
N MET A 68 -3.46 -10.41 -5.49
CA MET A 68 -2.47 -10.71 -4.46
C MET A 68 -2.85 -11.96 -3.67
N MET A 69 -4.10 -12.08 -3.23
CA MET A 69 -4.61 -13.25 -2.50
C MET A 69 -4.53 -14.53 -3.34
N ARG A 70 -4.96 -14.48 -4.60
CA ARG A 70 -4.88 -15.62 -5.54
C ARG A 70 -3.43 -16.05 -5.79
N THR A 71 -2.53 -15.09 -5.94
CA THR A 71 -1.11 -15.36 -6.14
C THR A 71 -0.54 -16.11 -4.95
N ARG A 72 -0.83 -15.63 -3.74
CA ARG A 72 -0.41 -16.27 -2.50
C ARG A 72 -0.96 -17.69 -2.38
N ALA A 73 -2.27 -17.88 -2.61
CA ALA A 73 -2.91 -19.19 -2.51
C ALA A 73 -2.35 -20.20 -3.54
N LYS A 74 -2.06 -19.74 -4.76
CA LYS A 74 -1.59 -20.60 -5.86
C LYS A 74 -0.11 -21.00 -5.70
N ARG A 75 0.73 -20.16 -5.08
CA ARG A 75 2.19 -20.29 -5.12
C ARG A 75 2.86 -20.36 -3.75
N SER A 76 2.09 -20.30 -2.66
CA SER A 76 2.63 -20.22 -1.28
C SER A 76 3.68 -19.12 -1.09
N VAL A 77 3.50 -17.99 -1.78
CA VAL A 77 4.41 -16.83 -1.72
C VAL A 77 4.22 -16.08 -0.40
N THR A 78 5.31 -15.75 0.25
CA THR A 78 5.31 -14.78 1.35
C THR A 78 5.18 -13.36 0.78
N SER A 79 4.31 -12.56 1.37
CA SER A 79 4.07 -11.17 0.92
C SER A 79 4.32 -10.19 2.05
N VAL A 80 5.11 -9.17 1.79
CA VAL A 80 5.21 -7.98 2.64
C VAL A 80 4.59 -6.81 1.90
N ILE A 81 3.61 -6.17 2.52
CA ILE A 81 2.82 -5.11 1.88
C ILE A 81 2.95 -3.85 2.71
N VAL A 82 3.47 -2.79 2.13
CA VAL A 82 3.44 -1.44 2.69
C VAL A 82 2.22 -0.73 2.11
N THR A 83 1.32 -0.27 2.97
CA THR A 83 0.13 0.47 2.55
C THR A 83 -0.42 1.33 3.68
N HIS A 84 -1.08 2.42 3.32
CA HIS A 84 -1.92 3.22 4.22
C HIS A 84 -3.42 2.91 4.05
N ASP A 85 -3.76 2.06 3.10
CA ASP A 85 -5.15 1.66 2.84
C ASP A 85 -5.58 0.55 3.79
N MET A 86 -6.44 0.91 4.74
CA MET A 86 -6.95 -0.03 5.75
C MET A 86 -7.86 -1.11 5.16
N HIS A 87 -8.53 -0.84 4.04
CA HIS A 87 -9.32 -1.87 3.35
C HIS A 87 -8.40 -2.97 2.82
N THR A 88 -7.33 -2.58 2.12
CA THR A 88 -6.30 -3.52 1.66
C THR A 88 -5.68 -4.28 2.82
N ALA A 89 -5.24 -3.59 3.89
CA ALA A 89 -4.63 -4.24 5.06
C ALA A 89 -5.55 -5.30 5.69
N ARG A 90 -6.83 -4.97 5.88
CA ARG A 90 -7.82 -5.91 6.46
C ARG A 90 -8.11 -7.10 5.55
N LYS A 91 -8.15 -6.88 4.24
CA LYS A 91 -8.52 -7.91 3.28
C LYS A 91 -7.42 -8.93 3.02
N VAL A 92 -6.15 -8.46 2.93
CA VAL A 92 -5.07 -9.30 2.41
C VAL A 92 -4.08 -9.79 3.46
N ALA A 93 -3.99 -9.13 4.63
CA ALA A 93 -2.97 -9.44 5.61
C ALA A 93 -3.41 -10.53 6.60
N ASP A 94 -2.46 -11.39 7.00
CA ASP A 94 -2.60 -12.27 8.16
C ASP A 94 -2.10 -11.59 9.44
N ARG A 95 -1.16 -10.66 9.29
CA ARG A 95 -0.57 -9.88 10.36
C ARG A 95 -0.33 -8.46 9.89
N VAL A 96 -0.69 -7.50 10.72
CA VAL A 96 -0.47 -6.08 10.50
C VAL A 96 0.52 -5.56 11.53
N VAL A 97 1.52 -4.82 11.06
CA VAL A 97 2.43 -4.05 11.91
C VAL A 97 2.23 -2.58 11.59
N MET A 98 1.76 -1.81 12.56
CA MET A 98 1.57 -0.37 12.39
C MET A 98 2.75 0.38 12.98
N LEU A 99 3.41 1.17 12.14
CA LEU A 99 4.56 2.00 12.53
C LEU A 99 4.14 3.44 12.75
N TYR A 100 4.71 4.07 13.78
CA TYR A 100 4.56 5.49 14.03
C TYR A 100 5.77 6.25 13.50
N PRO A 101 5.61 7.48 12.94
CA PRO A 101 6.74 8.26 12.45
C PRO A 101 7.80 8.47 13.53
N LEU A 102 9.04 8.14 13.24
CA LEU A 102 10.16 8.25 14.20
C LEU A 102 10.28 9.65 14.82
N SER A 103 10.02 10.70 14.03
CA SER A 103 10.04 12.10 14.49
C SER A 103 9.00 12.43 15.57
N ARG A 104 8.07 11.50 15.85
CA ARG A 104 6.99 11.67 16.82
C ARG A 104 7.04 10.66 17.96
N VAL A 105 7.96 9.69 17.89
CA VAL A 105 8.17 8.71 18.96
C VAL A 105 8.90 9.42 20.10
N ARG A 106 8.37 9.31 21.33
CA ARG A 106 9.03 9.86 22.51
C ARG A 106 10.18 8.96 22.94
N PRO A 107 11.19 9.51 23.63
CA PRO A 107 12.25 8.68 24.20
C PRO A 107 11.68 7.55 25.08
N GLY A 108 12.06 6.30 24.77
CA GLY A 108 11.58 5.11 25.47
C GLY A 108 10.27 4.50 24.96
N GLU A 109 9.57 5.13 24.00
CA GLU A 109 8.41 4.55 23.33
C GLU A 109 8.81 3.64 22.17
N SER A 110 7.99 2.62 21.91
CA SER A 110 8.11 1.80 20.69
C SER A 110 7.60 2.56 19.47
N GLN A 111 8.31 2.38 18.35
CA GLN A 111 7.79 2.82 17.05
C GLN A 111 6.61 1.95 16.58
N ILE A 112 6.54 0.70 17.05
CA ILE A 112 5.45 -0.21 16.70
C ILE A 112 4.26 0.11 17.62
N LEU A 113 3.18 0.62 17.04
CA LEU A 113 1.93 0.91 17.75
C LEU A 113 1.00 -0.30 17.83
N PHE A 114 1.07 -1.17 16.83
CA PHE A 114 0.25 -2.37 16.76
C PHE A 114 1.04 -3.47 16.05
N ASP A 115 0.87 -4.67 16.52
CA ASP A 115 1.43 -5.89 15.92
C ASP A 115 0.49 -7.05 16.23
N GLY A 116 -0.26 -7.50 15.22
CA GLY A 116 -1.26 -8.55 15.39
C GLY A 116 -2.12 -8.80 14.15
N PRO A 117 -3.11 -9.69 14.24
CA PRO A 117 -4.03 -9.95 13.15
C PRO A 117 -4.95 -8.74 12.90
N PRO A 118 -5.40 -8.54 11.62
CA PRO A 118 -6.13 -7.34 11.23
C PRO A 118 -7.49 -7.16 11.94
N ASP A 119 -8.13 -8.22 12.39
CA ASP A 119 -9.40 -8.18 13.14
C ASP A 119 -9.28 -7.59 14.56
N GLN A 120 -8.06 -7.52 15.09
CA GLN A 120 -7.78 -6.92 16.39
C GLN A 120 -7.47 -5.41 16.32
N LEU A 121 -7.35 -4.84 15.12
CA LEU A 121 -7.04 -3.40 14.96
C LEU A 121 -8.06 -2.50 15.67
N ASP A 122 -9.35 -2.80 15.56
CA ASP A 122 -10.43 -2.01 16.19
C ASP A 122 -10.45 -2.13 17.71
N GLN A 123 -9.83 -3.18 18.25
CA GLN A 123 -9.76 -3.46 19.68
C GLN A 123 -8.48 -2.89 20.31
N SER A 124 -7.61 -2.25 19.52
CA SER A 124 -6.37 -1.67 20.03
C SER A 124 -6.65 -0.67 21.15
N SER A 125 -5.91 -0.79 22.25
CA SER A 125 -5.94 0.20 23.35
C SER A 125 -5.27 1.52 22.97
N ASP A 126 -4.36 1.51 21.98
CA ASP A 126 -3.68 2.71 21.52
C ASP A 126 -4.63 3.60 20.70
N ARG A 127 -4.84 4.82 21.19
CA ARG A 127 -5.71 5.80 20.55
C ARG A 127 -5.23 6.16 19.13
N ARG A 128 -3.91 6.20 18.90
CA ARG A 128 -3.32 6.54 17.59
C ARG A 128 -3.67 5.50 16.53
N VAL A 129 -3.70 4.22 16.92
CA VAL A 129 -4.15 3.11 16.05
C VAL A 129 -5.60 3.32 15.65
N ARG A 130 -6.50 3.52 16.62
CA ARG A 130 -7.93 3.74 16.35
C ARG A 130 -8.17 4.97 15.47
N GLN A 131 -7.52 6.09 15.76
CA GLN A 131 -7.63 7.30 14.95
C GLN A 131 -7.22 7.07 13.48
N PHE A 132 -6.15 6.32 13.26
CA PHE A 132 -5.71 5.98 11.91
C PHE A 132 -6.70 5.06 11.20
N VAL A 133 -7.17 4.02 11.89
CA VAL A 133 -8.13 3.04 11.36
C VAL A 133 -9.46 3.69 10.99
N ASP A 134 -9.93 4.64 11.81
CA ASP A 134 -11.20 5.36 11.62
C ASP A 134 -11.07 6.57 10.68
N GLY A 135 -9.86 6.87 10.19
CA GLY A 135 -9.61 8.04 9.35
C GLY A 135 -9.81 9.37 10.08
N GLN A 136 -9.65 9.39 11.41
CA GLN A 136 -9.87 10.57 12.24
C GLN A 136 -8.60 11.42 12.34
N ALA A 137 -8.71 12.70 12.00
CA ALA A 137 -7.57 13.63 12.10
C ALA A 137 -7.09 13.83 13.56
N GLY A 138 -8.01 13.74 14.53
CA GLY A 138 -7.75 13.69 15.96
C GLY A 138 -6.70 14.69 16.45
N ASP A 139 -5.72 14.17 17.18
CA ASP A 139 -4.65 14.97 17.78
C ASP A 139 -3.72 15.61 16.74
N ARG A 140 -3.69 15.08 15.50
CA ARG A 140 -2.84 15.59 14.43
C ARG A 140 -3.15 17.04 14.05
N LEU A 141 -4.41 17.44 14.09
CA LEU A 141 -4.80 18.84 13.86
C LEU A 141 -4.27 19.76 14.97
N MET A 142 -4.27 19.30 16.22
CA MET A 142 -3.72 20.07 17.34
C MET A 142 -2.19 20.14 17.26
N GLU A 143 -1.53 19.05 16.90
CA GLU A 143 -0.09 19.01 16.67
C GLU A 143 0.33 19.98 15.56
N MET A 144 -0.40 19.99 14.43
CA MET A 144 -0.14 20.91 13.32
C MET A 144 -0.33 22.38 13.73
N ARG A 145 -1.33 22.70 14.56
CA ARG A 145 -1.53 24.04 15.09
C ARG A 145 -0.37 24.46 15.99
N ARG A 146 0.04 23.60 16.93
CA ARG A 146 1.17 23.87 17.84
C ARG A 146 2.48 24.04 17.08
N ALA A 147 2.77 23.19 16.09
CA ALA A 147 3.97 23.31 15.26
C ALA A 147 3.99 24.63 14.47
N ARG A 148 2.82 25.08 13.96
CA ARG A 148 2.69 26.39 13.33
C ARG A 148 2.90 27.55 14.29
N GLU A 149 2.38 27.46 15.50
CA GLU A 149 2.53 28.47 16.56
C GLU A 149 3.99 28.54 17.07
N ALA A 150 4.69 27.39 17.09
CA ALA A 150 6.10 27.30 17.45
C ALA A 150 7.08 27.73 16.35
N GLY A 151 6.61 28.02 15.15
CA GLY A 151 7.46 28.37 13.99
C GLY A 151 8.22 27.19 13.37
N ASP A 152 7.93 25.97 13.78
CA ASP A 152 8.63 24.74 13.36
C ASP A 152 8.11 24.15 12.02
N LEU A 153 7.16 24.79 11.35
CA LEU A 153 6.72 24.39 10.03
C LEU A 153 7.49 25.15 8.95
N GLU A 154 8.55 24.54 8.43
CA GLU A 154 8.88 24.73 7.01
C GLU A 154 7.63 24.34 6.22
N THR A 155 6.92 25.33 5.67
CA THR A 155 5.85 25.08 4.69
C THR A 155 6.51 24.36 3.51
N PRO A 156 6.11 23.12 3.17
CA PRO A 156 6.46 22.58 1.87
C PRO A 156 5.89 23.58 0.85
N ASN A 157 6.78 24.21 0.10
CA ASN A 157 6.41 25.17 -0.93
C ASN A 157 5.69 24.36 -2.03
N LEU A 158 4.36 24.33 -1.98
CA LEU A 158 3.50 23.63 -2.96
C LEU A 158 3.59 24.25 -4.36
N LEU A 159 4.45 25.28 -4.55
CA LEU A 159 4.61 26.01 -5.80
C LEU A 159 5.85 25.62 -6.59
N ASP A 160 6.77 24.82 -6.04
CA ASP A 160 8.02 24.47 -6.74
C ASP A 160 7.88 23.32 -7.77
N HIS A 161 6.70 22.72 -7.91
CA HIS A 161 6.45 21.66 -8.90
C HIS A 161 5.52 22.07 -10.07
N MET A 162 5.27 23.37 -10.26
CA MET A 162 4.46 23.88 -11.37
C MET A 162 5.26 24.65 -12.44
N GLN A 163 6.59 24.52 -12.47
CA GLN A 163 7.43 25.00 -13.56
C GLN A 163 8.38 23.87 -13.96
N ASP A 164 7.91 23.00 -14.85
CA ASP A 164 8.62 22.40 -15.98
C ASP A 164 7.64 21.53 -16.81
#